data_1bf4db2a8df9bd074392e7114c972d25
#
_entry.id   1bf4db2a8df9bd074392e7114c972d25
#
_cell.length_a   1.000
_cell.length_b   1.000
_cell.length_c   1.000
_cell.angle_alpha   90.00
_cell.angle_beta   90.00
_cell.angle_gamma   90.00
#
_symmetry.space_group_name_H-M   'P 1'
#
loop_
_entity.id
_entity.type
_entity.pdbx_description
1 polymer ?
#
loop_
_entity_poly.entity_id
_entity_poly.type
_entity_poly.pdbx_seq_one_letter_code
_entity_poly.pdbx_strand_id
1 'polypeptide(L)'
;MKVAIYANEREQSQQVKEQLMLKLQQEQIELNDQEPEIVLTIGGDGTVLHAVHHYLNQIEKVKFIGIHTGHLGYYTDWLPDELDELVEFLKQEHSNINHHPLLSIVLCESVASESEVCHQLYAFNEMTLLNAYRTQHLNVTIDDLFFESFRGTGVCLSNPTGSTAYNKSLGGAIIYPSLKAFQMTEIASINNNVFRTIGSPLIIPQEQVVTLQSENFADVTITRAHLSESYQNIQKIKVTLSERSVAFIKRRDGLFWGRVKQHFL
;
A
#
# COMPACT_ATOMS: atom_id res chain seq x y z
N MET A 1 -15.90 -16.93 15.15
CA MET A 1 -15.38 -15.85 14.26
C MET A 1 -15.18 -14.60 15.11
N LYS A 2 -14.00 -14.04 15.07
CA LYS A 2 -13.60 -12.82 15.77
C LYS A 2 -13.52 -11.66 14.76
N VAL A 3 -14.21 -10.57 15.05
CA VAL A 3 -14.32 -9.43 14.14
C VAL A 3 -13.83 -8.16 14.83
N ALA A 4 -13.03 -7.36 14.12
CA ALA A 4 -12.70 -6.00 14.54
C ALA A 4 -13.40 -4.98 13.63
N ILE A 5 -13.63 -3.78 14.14
CA ILE A 5 -14.18 -2.66 13.35
C ILE A 5 -13.20 -1.50 13.39
N TYR A 6 -12.70 -1.10 12.23
CA TYR A 6 -11.81 0.05 12.05
C TYR A 6 -12.53 1.15 11.28
N ALA A 7 -12.95 2.21 11.96
CA ALA A 7 -13.65 3.34 11.36
C ALA A 7 -12.83 4.62 11.45
N ASN A 8 -12.93 5.50 10.45
CA ASN A 8 -12.37 6.84 10.57
C ASN A 8 -13.22 7.72 11.51
N GLU A 9 -12.71 8.88 11.87
CA GLU A 9 -13.31 9.79 12.87
C GLU A 9 -14.51 10.60 12.33
N ARG A 10 -14.89 10.43 11.05
CA ARG A 10 -16.03 11.15 10.49
C ARG A 10 -17.33 10.69 11.12
N GLU A 11 -18.22 11.62 11.43
CA GLU A 11 -19.50 11.36 12.10
C GLU A 11 -20.30 10.23 11.42
N GLN A 12 -20.43 10.27 10.10
CA GLN A 12 -21.12 9.22 9.33
C GLN A 12 -20.50 7.83 9.54
N SER A 13 -19.17 7.74 9.57
CA SER A 13 -18.48 6.46 9.78
C SER A 13 -18.66 5.94 11.20
N GLN A 14 -18.71 6.83 12.20
CA GLN A 14 -18.96 6.45 13.58
C GLN A 14 -20.41 5.99 13.78
N GLN A 15 -21.39 6.65 13.17
CA GLN A 15 -22.80 6.20 13.19
C GLN A 15 -22.96 4.80 12.57
N VAL A 16 -22.30 4.54 11.43
CA VAL A 16 -22.30 3.21 10.79
C VAL A 16 -21.62 2.17 11.70
N LYS A 17 -20.52 2.54 12.36
CA LYS A 17 -19.85 1.68 13.33
C LYS A 17 -20.78 1.27 14.47
N GLU A 18 -21.47 2.22 15.09
CA GLU A 18 -22.42 1.94 16.18
C GLU A 18 -23.53 0.99 15.75
N GLN A 19 -24.13 1.24 14.58
CA GLN A 19 -25.17 0.38 14.03
C GLN A 19 -24.65 -1.04 13.76
N LEU A 20 -23.45 -1.16 13.18
CA LEU A 20 -22.83 -2.45 12.89
C LEU A 20 -22.51 -3.22 14.18
N MET A 21 -21.97 -2.53 15.21
CA MET A 21 -21.69 -3.15 16.51
C MET A 21 -22.96 -3.77 17.12
N LEU A 22 -24.09 -3.05 17.11
CA LEU A 22 -25.37 -3.56 17.62
C LEU A 22 -25.82 -4.82 16.86
N LYS A 23 -25.71 -4.81 15.53
CA LYS A 23 -26.09 -5.96 14.69
C LYS A 23 -25.19 -7.18 14.95
N LEU A 24 -23.87 -6.98 15.05
CA LEU A 24 -22.93 -8.06 15.36
C LEU A 24 -23.20 -8.67 16.75
N GLN A 25 -23.54 -7.84 17.74
CA GLN A 25 -23.91 -8.31 19.08
C GLN A 25 -25.22 -9.12 19.06
N GLN A 26 -26.24 -8.70 18.34
CA GLN A 26 -27.50 -9.44 18.19
C GLN A 26 -27.28 -10.84 17.60
N GLU A 27 -26.32 -10.97 16.69
CA GLU A 27 -25.95 -12.23 16.05
C GLU A 27 -24.86 -13.01 16.79
N GLN A 28 -24.48 -12.56 18.01
CA GLN A 28 -23.48 -13.19 18.86
C GLN A 28 -22.10 -13.35 18.20
N ILE A 29 -21.75 -12.43 17.30
CA ILE A 29 -20.43 -12.36 16.68
C ILE A 29 -19.47 -11.67 17.66
N GLU A 30 -18.35 -12.32 17.96
CA GLU A 30 -17.35 -11.84 18.92
C GLU A 30 -16.61 -10.62 18.36
N LEU A 31 -16.65 -9.49 19.08
CA LEU A 31 -15.81 -8.32 18.79
C LEU A 31 -14.46 -8.49 19.49
N ASN A 32 -13.37 -8.47 18.70
CA ASN A 32 -12.01 -8.66 19.20
C ASN A 32 -11.02 -7.85 18.37
N ASP A 33 -10.57 -6.73 18.91
CA ASP A 33 -9.64 -5.84 18.21
C ASP A 33 -8.17 -6.29 18.29
N GLN A 34 -7.84 -7.23 19.19
CA GLN A 34 -6.47 -7.68 19.39
C GLN A 34 -6.08 -8.81 18.44
N GLU A 35 -6.99 -9.77 18.27
CA GLU A 35 -6.77 -10.95 17.42
C GLU A 35 -7.97 -11.22 16.51
N PRO A 36 -8.32 -10.32 15.61
CA PRO A 36 -9.44 -10.51 14.70
C PRO A 36 -9.08 -11.52 13.58
N GLU A 37 -10.10 -12.24 13.14
CA GLU A 37 -10.05 -13.02 11.88
C GLU A 37 -10.46 -12.16 10.69
N ILE A 38 -11.41 -11.22 10.93
CA ILE A 38 -11.92 -10.28 9.93
C ILE A 38 -11.89 -8.85 10.50
N VAL A 39 -11.39 -7.92 9.71
CA VAL A 39 -11.45 -6.47 10.00
C VAL A 39 -12.42 -5.81 9.05
N LEU A 40 -13.49 -5.23 9.61
CA LEU A 40 -14.47 -4.43 8.91
C LEU A 40 -14.00 -2.98 8.91
N THR A 41 -13.62 -2.44 7.77
CA THR A 41 -13.18 -1.05 7.64
C THR A 41 -14.36 -0.17 7.22
N ILE A 42 -14.59 0.95 7.92
CA ILE A 42 -15.70 1.88 7.65
C ILE A 42 -15.13 3.24 7.27
N GLY A 43 -15.24 3.59 5.99
CA GLY A 43 -14.69 4.82 5.41
C GLY A 43 -14.36 4.68 3.94
N GLY A 44 -13.35 5.40 3.47
CA GLY A 44 -12.79 5.26 2.12
C GLY A 44 -11.52 4.41 2.09
N ASP A 45 -10.86 4.36 0.92
CA ASP A 45 -9.61 3.61 0.74
C ASP A 45 -8.50 4.02 1.73
N GLY A 46 -8.41 5.31 2.08
CA GLY A 46 -7.49 5.79 3.12
C GLY A 46 -7.70 5.10 4.47
N THR A 47 -8.96 4.87 4.88
CA THR A 47 -9.28 4.14 6.12
C THR A 47 -8.80 2.69 6.04
N VAL A 48 -8.93 2.07 4.87
CA VAL A 48 -8.41 0.71 4.62
C VAL A 48 -6.89 0.68 4.76
N LEU A 49 -6.17 1.66 4.20
CA LEU A 49 -4.71 1.75 4.33
C LEU A 49 -4.27 1.87 5.79
N HIS A 50 -4.97 2.69 6.58
CA HIS A 50 -4.70 2.81 8.03
C HIS A 50 -4.95 1.49 8.76
N ALA A 51 -6.06 0.81 8.47
CA ALA A 51 -6.37 -0.49 9.07
C ALA A 51 -5.33 -1.57 8.70
N VAL A 52 -4.91 -1.65 7.44
CA VAL A 52 -3.86 -2.58 6.98
C VAL A 52 -2.56 -2.34 7.76
N HIS A 53 -2.16 -1.09 7.96
CA HIS A 53 -0.97 -0.75 8.76
C HIS A 53 -1.13 -1.11 10.24
N HIS A 54 -2.30 -0.87 10.82
CA HIS A 54 -2.59 -1.21 12.21
C HIS A 54 -2.44 -2.72 12.46
N TYR A 55 -2.91 -3.54 11.53
CA TYR A 55 -2.87 -5.01 11.63
C TYR A 55 -1.67 -5.64 10.90
N LEU A 56 -0.64 -4.86 10.52
CA LEU A 56 0.47 -5.33 9.70
C LEU A 56 1.22 -6.53 10.30
N ASN A 57 1.38 -6.56 11.64
CA ASN A 57 2.07 -7.64 12.33
C ASN A 57 1.34 -8.98 12.28
N GLN A 58 0.04 -8.98 12.00
CA GLN A 58 -0.81 -10.17 11.88
C GLN A 58 -1.52 -10.24 10.53
N ILE A 59 -1.00 -9.55 9.52
CA ILE A 59 -1.63 -9.38 8.20
C ILE A 59 -1.97 -10.70 7.50
N GLU A 60 -1.22 -11.76 7.75
CA GLU A 60 -1.41 -13.07 7.16
C GLU A 60 -2.58 -13.86 7.79
N LYS A 61 -3.02 -13.45 8.98
CA LYS A 61 -4.13 -14.06 9.73
C LYS A 61 -5.45 -13.32 9.55
N VAL A 62 -5.37 -12.08 9.12
CA VAL A 62 -6.51 -11.15 9.07
C VAL A 62 -7.01 -11.00 7.64
N LYS A 63 -8.32 -10.96 7.46
CA LYS A 63 -8.97 -10.62 6.20
C LYS A 63 -9.75 -9.32 6.34
N PHE A 64 -9.83 -8.55 5.27
CA PHE A 64 -10.47 -7.23 5.29
C PHE A 64 -11.75 -7.23 4.47
N ILE A 65 -12.74 -6.48 4.95
CA ILE A 65 -13.97 -6.11 4.23
C ILE A 65 -14.16 -4.61 4.38
N GLY A 66 -14.37 -3.90 3.28
CA GLY A 66 -14.56 -2.45 3.28
C GLY A 66 -16.01 -2.03 3.10
N ILE A 67 -16.46 -1.10 3.95
CA ILE A 67 -17.76 -0.42 3.89
C ILE A 67 -17.48 1.04 3.57
N HIS A 68 -17.98 1.58 2.46
CA HIS A 68 -17.72 2.96 2.11
C HIS A 68 -18.81 3.90 2.61
N THR A 69 -18.39 4.99 3.24
CA THR A 69 -19.27 6.07 3.73
C THR A 69 -19.15 7.35 2.89
N GLY A 70 -18.70 7.24 1.65
CA GLY A 70 -18.50 8.35 0.72
C GLY A 70 -18.48 7.82 -0.72
N HIS A 71 -17.48 8.23 -1.50
CA HIS A 71 -17.30 7.70 -2.85
C HIS A 71 -16.80 6.26 -2.82
N LEU A 72 -17.26 5.45 -3.78
CA LEU A 72 -16.81 4.06 -3.95
C LEU A 72 -15.27 4.02 -4.12
N GLY A 73 -14.60 3.21 -3.32
CA GLY A 73 -13.16 3.00 -3.38
C GLY A 73 -12.78 1.71 -4.13
N TYR A 74 -11.47 1.42 -4.17
CA TYR A 74 -10.95 0.17 -4.73
C TYR A 74 -11.08 -1.02 -3.78
N TYR A 75 -11.16 -0.75 -2.46
CA TYR A 75 -11.16 -1.78 -1.42
C TYR A 75 -12.51 -1.95 -0.73
N THR A 76 -13.49 -1.08 -1.01
CA THR A 76 -14.77 -1.07 -0.33
C THR A 76 -15.88 -1.58 -1.25
N ASP A 77 -16.61 -2.63 -0.83
CA ASP A 77 -17.64 -3.31 -1.63
C ASP A 77 -19.04 -3.18 -1.04
N TRP A 78 -19.16 -2.63 0.19
CA TRP A 78 -20.40 -2.55 0.94
C TRP A 78 -20.82 -1.12 1.21
N LEU A 79 -22.15 -0.90 1.28
CA LEU A 79 -22.79 0.36 1.61
C LEU A 79 -23.31 0.35 3.06
N PRO A 80 -23.53 1.53 3.68
CA PRO A 80 -24.10 1.63 5.01
C PRO A 80 -25.52 1.08 5.15
N ASP A 81 -26.30 1.05 4.09
CA ASP A 81 -27.67 0.50 4.06
C ASP A 81 -27.69 -1.02 3.84
N GLU A 82 -26.55 -1.65 3.61
CA GLU A 82 -26.41 -3.10 3.38
C GLU A 82 -25.88 -3.85 4.63
N LEU A 83 -25.92 -3.27 5.82
CA LEU A 83 -25.33 -3.89 7.03
C LEU A 83 -26.00 -5.22 7.41
N ASP A 84 -27.30 -5.39 7.18
CA ASP A 84 -27.97 -6.66 7.46
C ASP A 84 -27.48 -7.76 6.54
N GLU A 85 -27.33 -7.46 5.25
CA GLU A 85 -26.78 -8.40 4.27
C GLU A 85 -25.30 -8.72 4.58
N LEU A 86 -24.52 -7.72 5.03
CA LEU A 86 -23.14 -7.92 5.43
C LEU A 86 -23.03 -8.88 6.61
N VAL A 87 -23.86 -8.72 7.63
CA VAL A 87 -23.85 -9.61 8.81
C VAL A 87 -24.23 -11.04 8.42
N GLU A 88 -25.21 -11.23 7.56
CA GLU A 88 -25.52 -12.55 7.00
C GLU A 88 -24.39 -13.11 6.14
N PHE A 89 -23.74 -12.26 5.35
CA PHE A 89 -22.58 -12.65 4.56
C PHE A 89 -21.44 -13.14 5.44
N LEU A 90 -21.16 -12.49 6.57
CA LEU A 90 -20.08 -12.88 7.50
C LEU A 90 -20.25 -14.31 8.04
N LYS A 91 -21.47 -14.81 8.15
CA LYS A 91 -21.75 -16.17 8.67
C LYS A 91 -21.46 -17.28 7.65
N GLN A 92 -21.22 -16.92 6.39
CA GLN A 92 -20.98 -17.89 5.31
C GLN A 92 -19.49 -18.22 5.20
N GLU A 93 -19.17 -19.33 4.55
CA GLU A 93 -17.81 -19.61 4.13
C GLU A 93 -17.42 -18.72 2.95
N HIS A 94 -16.26 -18.09 3.03
CA HIS A 94 -15.76 -17.17 2.03
C HIS A 94 -14.70 -17.84 1.16
N SER A 95 -15.05 -18.15 -0.09
CA SER A 95 -14.11 -18.64 -1.10
C SER A 95 -13.52 -17.55 -1.99
N ASN A 96 -14.17 -16.39 -2.06
CA ASN A 96 -13.72 -15.27 -2.89
C ASN A 96 -12.80 -14.33 -2.08
N ILE A 97 -11.53 -14.70 -2.01
CA ILE A 97 -10.50 -13.92 -1.30
C ILE A 97 -9.44 -13.46 -2.28
N ASN A 98 -9.29 -12.14 -2.39
CA ASN A 98 -8.26 -11.53 -3.21
C ASN A 98 -7.05 -11.17 -2.35
N HIS A 99 -5.88 -11.64 -2.77
CA HIS A 99 -4.61 -11.37 -2.12
C HIS A 99 -3.85 -10.27 -2.88
N HIS A 100 -3.49 -9.23 -2.17
CA HIS A 100 -2.74 -8.09 -2.72
C HIS A 100 -1.37 -8.02 -2.05
N PRO A 101 -0.28 -8.27 -2.79
CA PRO A 101 1.06 -8.34 -2.20
C PRO A 101 1.49 -6.97 -1.69
N LEU A 102 2.25 -6.95 -0.58
CA LEU A 102 2.91 -5.77 -0.06
C LEU A 102 4.22 -5.51 -0.83
N LEU A 103 4.71 -4.27 -0.80
CA LEU A 103 6.12 -4.01 -1.04
C LEU A 103 6.91 -4.39 0.21
N SER A 104 8.00 -5.10 0.02
CA SER A 104 9.04 -5.37 1.04
C SER A 104 10.15 -4.35 0.85
N ILE A 105 10.50 -3.65 1.91
CA ILE A 105 11.50 -2.56 1.90
C ILE A 105 12.52 -2.88 2.96
N VAL A 106 13.78 -3.05 2.57
CA VAL A 106 14.91 -3.17 3.48
C VAL A 106 15.68 -1.85 3.44
N LEU A 107 15.61 -1.09 4.51
CA LEU A 107 16.32 0.18 4.68
C LEU A 107 17.51 -0.04 5.58
N CYS A 108 18.71 0.27 5.09
CA CYS A 108 19.95 0.09 5.85
C CYS A 108 20.60 1.44 6.13
N GLU A 109 20.95 1.65 7.40
CA GLU A 109 21.60 2.85 7.93
C GLU A 109 23.01 2.52 8.43
N SER A 110 23.96 3.45 8.28
CA SER A 110 25.25 3.38 8.93
C SER A 110 25.12 3.86 10.37
N VAL A 111 25.57 3.03 11.30
CA VAL A 111 25.68 3.38 12.72
C VAL A 111 27.17 3.57 13.07
N ALA A 112 27.48 4.46 14.01
CA ALA A 112 28.84 4.71 14.47
C ALA A 112 29.55 3.38 14.77
N SER A 113 30.77 3.19 14.24
CA SER A 113 31.63 1.98 14.33
C SER A 113 31.49 0.92 13.24
N GLU A 114 31.22 1.32 11.97
CA GLU A 114 31.24 0.42 10.80
C GLU A 114 30.16 -0.68 10.76
N SER A 115 29.16 -0.64 11.63
CA SER A 115 28.04 -1.56 11.58
C SER A 115 26.87 -1.00 10.77
N GLU A 116 26.38 -1.78 9.82
CA GLU A 116 25.14 -1.50 9.08
C GLU A 116 23.95 -2.09 9.86
N VAL A 117 22.93 -1.28 10.13
CA VAL A 117 21.66 -1.74 10.72
C VAL A 117 20.59 -1.65 9.67
N CYS A 118 19.90 -2.76 9.41
CA CYS A 118 18.84 -2.82 8.41
C CYS A 118 17.48 -3.03 9.08
N HIS A 119 16.50 -2.27 8.63
CA HIS A 119 15.11 -2.32 9.05
C HIS A 119 14.25 -2.95 7.96
N GLN A 120 13.46 -3.95 8.32
CA GLN A 120 12.46 -4.54 7.43
C GLN A 120 11.16 -3.76 7.57
N LEU A 121 10.71 -3.13 6.49
CA LEU A 121 9.48 -2.36 6.41
C LEU A 121 8.58 -2.93 5.32
N TYR A 122 7.27 -2.60 5.39
CA TYR A 122 6.31 -2.99 4.37
C TYR A 122 5.44 -1.79 3.99
N ALA A 123 5.06 -1.73 2.72
CA ALA A 123 4.09 -0.74 2.24
C ALA A 123 2.95 -1.42 1.47
N PHE A 124 1.73 -0.95 1.72
CA PHE A 124 0.57 -1.27 0.91
C PHE A 124 0.26 -0.05 0.04
N ASN A 125 0.16 -0.21 -1.25
CA ASN A 125 0.15 0.72 -2.36
C ASN A 125 1.54 1.12 -2.84
N GLU A 126 2.20 2.08 -2.22
CA GLU A 126 3.51 2.57 -2.68
C GLU A 126 4.44 2.96 -1.53
N MET A 127 5.70 2.99 -1.88
CA MET A 127 6.78 3.67 -1.17
C MET A 127 7.32 4.78 -2.06
N THR A 128 7.51 5.97 -1.50
CA THR A 128 8.24 7.04 -2.20
C THR A 128 9.50 7.43 -1.46
N LEU A 129 10.52 7.80 -2.22
CA LEU A 129 11.72 8.46 -1.73
C LEU A 129 11.75 9.84 -2.37
N LEU A 130 11.64 10.87 -1.54
CA LEU A 130 11.47 12.26 -1.99
C LEU A 130 12.49 13.18 -1.32
N ASN A 131 13.07 14.07 -2.10
CA ASN A 131 13.81 15.23 -1.58
C ASN A 131 13.16 16.51 -2.12
N ALA A 132 12.42 17.20 -1.25
CA ALA A 132 11.69 18.40 -1.62
C ALA A 132 12.58 19.65 -1.75
N TYR A 133 13.80 19.60 -1.22
CA TYR A 133 14.68 20.78 -1.12
C TYR A 133 15.83 20.77 -2.11
N ARG A 134 16.26 19.58 -2.55
CA ARG A 134 17.45 19.42 -3.40
C ARG A 134 17.19 18.37 -4.47
N THR A 135 17.95 18.41 -5.53
CA THR A 135 18.02 17.30 -6.50
C THR A 135 18.60 16.08 -5.80
N GLN A 136 17.82 15.02 -5.76
CA GLN A 136 18.27 13.72 -5.27
C GLN A 136 19.06 13.00 -6.37
N HIS A 137 20.21 12.46 -6.00
CA HIS A 137 20.99 11.56 -6.84
C HIS A 137 20.80 10.14 -6.33
N LEU A 138 20.42 9.21 -7.20
CA LEU A 138 20.28 7.81 -6.85
C LEU A 138 20.99 6.95 -7.88
N ASN A 139 21.82 6.04 -7.42
CA ASN A 139 22.26 4.91 -8.20
C ASN A 139 21.20 3.82 -8.06
N VAL A 140 20.56 3.50 -9.17
CA VAL A 140 19.53 2.47 -9.27
C VAL A 140 20.16 1.20 -9.81
N THR A 141 20.00 0.11 -9.07
CA THR A 141 20.45 -1.23 -9.48
C THR A 141 19.24 -2.16 -9.48
N ILE A 142 19.10 -2.97 -10.51
CA ILE A 142 18.07 -4.02 -10.57
C ILE A 142 18.80 -5.36 -10.51
N ASP A 143 18.53 -6.13 -9.46
CA ASP A 143 19.34 -7.27 -9.04
C ASP A 143 20.81 -6.83 -8.88
N ASP A 144 21.74 -7.40 -9.64
CA ASP A 144 23.15 -7.05 -9.62
C ASP A 144 23.55 -6.12 -10.78
N LEU A 145 22.59 -5.71 -11.62
CA LEU A 145 22.87 -4.84 -12.77
C LEU A 145 22.70 -3.37 -12.36
N PHE A 146 23.78 -2.60 -12.44
CA PHE A 146 23.68 -1.14 -12.40
C PHE A 146 22.81 -0.68 -13.58
N PHE A 147 21.67 -0.05 -13.28
CA PHE A 147 20.70 0.32 -14.30
C PHE A 147 20.88 1.78 -14.72
N GLU A 148 20.84 2.73 -13.77
CA GLU A 148 20.99 4.15 -14.08
C GLU A 148 21.49 4.98 -12.87
N SER A 149 21.99 6.17 -13.17
CA SER A 149 22.24 7.24 -12.21
C SER A 149 21.11 8.27 -12.35
N PHE A 150 20.07 8.12 -11.53
CA PHE A 150 18.91 9.00 -11.49
C PHE A 150 19.26 10.35 -10.86
N ARG A 151 18.68 11.41 -11.41
CA ARG A 151 18.66 12.76 -10.81
C ARG A 151 17.27 13.36 -10.94
N GLY A 152 16.71 13.82 -9.84
CA GLY A 152 15.36 14.39 -9.81
C GLY A 152 14.89 14.68 -8.40
N THR A 153 13.58 14.78 -8.21
CA THR A 153 12.99 14.95 -6.88
C THR A 153 12.97 13.63 -6.10
N GLY A 154 12.84 12.49 -6.79
CA GLY A 154 12.80 11.18 -6.15
C GLY A 154 12.22 10.10 -7.03
N VAL A 155 11.84 8.99 -6.41
CA VAL A 155 11.23 7.84 -7.08
C VAL A 155 10.05 7.30 -6.28
N CYS A 156 9.09 6.72 -6.99
CA CYS A 156 7.96 5.99 -6.44
C CYS A 156 8.07 4.52 -6.84
N LEU A 157 8.01 3.63 -5.86
CA LEU A 157 7.88 2.18 -6.10
C LEU A 157 6.48 1.77 -5.65
N SER A 158 5.74 1.12 -6.54
CA SER A 158 4.32 0.84 -6.36
C SER A 158 4.02 -0.63 -6.64
N ASN A 159 3.26 -1.27 -5.75
CA ASN A 159 2.66 -2.57 -6.04
C ASN A 159 1.46 -2.42 -7.01
N PRO A 160 0.83 -3.49 -7.48
CA PRO A 160 -0.30 -3.38 -8.42
C PRO A 160 -1.46 -2.55 -7.89
N THR A 161 -1.78 -2.63 -6.59
CA THR A 161 -2.87 -1.85 -5.99
C THR A 161 -2.57 -0.35 -5.96
N GLY A 162 -1.33 0.04 -5.67
CA GLY A 162 -0.87 1.42 -5.71
C GLY A 162 -0.77 2.02 -7.11
N SER A 163 -0.83 1.18 -8.15
CA SER A 163 -0.81 1.66 -9.55
C SER A 163 -1.95 2.61 -9.90
N THR A 164 -3.06 2.56 -9.16
CA THR A 164 -4.20 3.47 -9.29
C THR A 164 -4.19 4.62 -8.28
N ALA A 165 -3.20 4.67 -7.38
CA ALA A 165 -3.01 5.72 -6.37
C ALA A 165 -2.01 6.80 -6.84
N TYR A 166 -1.08 7.21 -5.99
CA TYR A 166 -0.13 8.28 -6.29
C TYR A 166 0.73 8.00 -7.53
N ASN A 167 1.12 6.73 -7.73
CA ASN A 167 1.87 6.30 -8.91
C ASN A 167 1.21 6.68 -10.25
N LYS A 168 -0.14 6.63 -10.32
CA LYS A 168 -0.85 7.08 -11.52
C LYS A 168 -0.66 8.56 -11.81
N SER A 169 -0.65 9.41 -10.77
CA SER A 169 -0.41 10.86 -10.90
C SER A 169 1.01 11.18 -11.40
N LEU A 170 1.94 10.25 -11.23
CA LEU A 170 3.31 10.33 -11.74
C LEU A 170 3.46 9.81 -13.17
N GLY A 171 2.37 9.41 -13.83
CA GLY A 171 2.41 8.85 -15.18
C GLY A 171 2.68 7.35 -15.22
N GLY A 172 2.64 6.67 -14.07
CA GLY A 172 2.78 5.22 -14.01
C GLY A 172 1.63 4.47 -14.67
N ALA A 173 1.89 3.24 -15.11
CA ALA A 173 0.91 2.36 -15.72
C ALA A 173 -0.07 1.81 -14.68
N ILE A 174 -1.32 1.59 -15.07
CA ILE A 174 -2.29 0.86 -14.26
C ILE A 174 -1.99 -0.64 -14.40
N ILE A 175 -1.73 -1.30 -13.27
CA ILE A 175 -1.42 -2.73 -13.21
C ILE A 175 -2.61 -3.48 -12.62
N TYR A 176 -3.05 -4.54 -13.33
CA TYR A 176 -4.11 -5.39 -12.80
C TYR A 176 -3.65 -6.10 -11.51
N PRO A 177 -4.46 -6.13 -10.44
CA PRO A 177 -4.03 -6.55 -9.11
C PRO A 177 -3.45 -7.97 -8.99
N SER A 178 -3.77 -8.89 -9.90
CA SER A 178 -3.25 -10.27 -9.88
C SER A 178 -1.88 -10.43 -10.55
N LEU A 179 -1.34 -9.38 -11.18
CA LEU A 179 -0.01 -9.45 -11.79
C LEU A 179 1.06 -9.42 -10.69
N LYS A 180 1.95 -10.41 -10.73
CA LYS A 180 3.09 -10.53 -9.82
C LYS A 180 4.25 -9.65 -10.29
N ALA A 181 4.05 -8.35 -10.17
CA ALA A 181 5.02 -7.33 -10.57
C ALA A 181 4.83 -6.09 -9.71
N PHE A 182 5.84 -5.26 -9.63
CA PHE A 182 5.76 -3.93 -9.06
C PHE A 182 6.32 -2.92 -10.05
N GLN A 183 6.23 -1.64 -9.76
CA GLN A 183 6.59 -0.60 -10.71
C GLN A 183 7.48 0.45 -10.04
N MET A 184 8.50 0.92 -10.76
CA MET A 184 9.28 2.09 -10.41
C MET A 184 8.93 3.23 -11.36
N THR A 185 8.63 4.41 -10.81
CA THR A 185 8.31 5.63 -11.55
C THR A 185 9.18 6.76 -11.03
N GLU A 186 9.85 7.47 -11.92
CA GLU A 186 10.65 8.64 -11.59
C GLU A 186 9.76 9.83 -11.22
N ILE A 187 10.23 10.67 -10.29
CA ILE A 187 9.55 11.89 -9.88
C ILE A 187 10.40 13.10 -10.27
N ALA A 188 9.89 13.89 -11.23
CA ALA A 188 10.54 15.08 -11.75
C ALA A 188 12.03 14.86 -12.10
N SER A 189 12.31 13.83 -12.91
CA SER A 189 13.66 13.52 -13.36
C SER A 189 14.24 14.61 -14.24
N ILE A 190 15.55 14.83 -14.12
CA ILE A 190 16.30 15.80 -14.90
C ILE A 190 16.88 15.10 -16.12
N ASN A 191 16.39 15.45 -17.31
CA ASN A 191 16.87 14.97 -18.58
C ASN A 191 17.40 16.13 -19.43
N ASN A 192 18.70 16.11 -19.75
CA ASN A 192 19.38 17.10 -20.57
C ASN A 192 20.58 16.47 -21.30
N ASN A 193 21.46 17.30 -21.84
CA ASN A 193 22.63 16.80 -22.59
C ASN A 193 23.69 16.09 -21.72
N VAL A 194 23.67 16.30 -20.40
CA VAL A 194 24.65 15.74 -19.46
C VAL A 194 24.06 14.60 -18.65
N PHE A 195 22.80 14.71 -18.25
CA PHE A 195 22.11 13.74 -17.41
C PHE A 195 20.94 13.13 -18.17
N ARG A 196 20.87 11.82 -18.15
CA ARG A 196 19.78 11.07 -18.80
C ARG A 196 19.33 9.97 -17.85
N THR A 197 18.02 9.82 -17.76
CA THR A 197 17.34 8.74 -17.05
C THR A 197 16.39 8.04 -18.02
N ILE A 198 15.85 6.90 -17.63
CA ILE A 198 14.94 6.13 -18.48
C ILE A 198 13.68 6.94 -18.88
N GLY A 199 13.20 7.81 -17.99
CA GLY A 199 12.06 8.69 -18.26
C GLY A 199 10.72 7.96 -18.49
N SER A 200 10.68 6.67 -18.21
CA SER A 200 9.48 5.83 -18.37
C SER A 200 9.28 4.95 -17.15
N PRO A 201 8.03 4.68 -16.75
CA PRO A 201 7.75 3.72 -15.69
C PRO A 201 8.27 2.33 -16.05
N LEU A 202 8.94 1.67 -15.11
CA LEU A 202 9.46 0.31 -15.26
C LEU A 202 8.56 -0.67 -14.52
N ILE A 203 8.05 -1.68 -15.23
CA ILE A 203 7.33 -2.82 -14.62
C ILE A 203 8.37 -3.91 -14.35
N ILE A 204 8.49 -4.30 -13.08
CA ILE A 204 9.54 -5.15 -12.56
C ILE A 204 8.90 -6.42 -11.99
N PRO A 205 9.34 -7.62 -12.41
CA PRO A 205 8.85 -8.89 -11.88
C PRO A 205 9.04 -9.02 -10.35
N GLN A 206 8.19 -9.82 -9.72
CA GLN A 206 8.16 -10.01 -8.27
C GLN A 206 9.50 -10.42 -7.68
N GLU A 207 10.23 -11.30 -8.37
CA GLU A 207 11.50 -11.91 -7.93
C GLU A 207 12.69 -10.97 -8.00
N GLN A 208 12.56 -9.84 -8.71
CA GLN A 208 13.66 -8.88 -8.85
C GLN A 208 13.70 -7.87 -7.71
N VAL A 209 14.89 -7.35 -7.45
CA VAL A 209 15.15 -6.40 -6.38
C VAL A 209 15.63 -5.07 -6.97
N VAL A 210 14.93 -3.99 -6.66
CA VAL A 210 15.42 -2.63 -6.91
C VAL A 210 16.23 -2.17 -5.71
N THR A 211 17.48 -1.78 -5.94
CA THR A 211 18.35 -1.19 -4.93
C THR A 211 18.60 0.28 -5.26
N LEU A 212 18.31 1.14 -4.30
CA LEU A 212 18.55 2.57 -4.36
C LEU A 212 19.73 2.90 -3.44
N GLN A 213 20.76 3.53 -3.99
CA GLN A 213 21.91 4.01 -3.22
C GLN A 213 22.19 5.47 -3.56
N SER A 214 22.75 6.21 -2.61
CA SER A 214 23.16 7.60 -2.78
C SER A 214 24.36 7.90 -1.90
N GLU A 215 25.23 8.78 -2.36
CA GLU A 215 26.27 9.35 -1.53
C GLU A 215 25.70 10.31 -0.46
N ASN A 216 24.48 10.79 -0.70
CA ASN A 216 23.81 11.71 0.21
C ASN A 216 22.30 11.52 0.20
N PHE A 217 21.78 10.98 1.28
CA PHE A 217 20.34 10.88 1.58
C PHE A 217 19.88 11.98 2.57
N ALA A 218 20.64 13.06 2.77
CA ALA A 218 20.20 14.14 3.64
C ALA A 218 18.90 14.77 3.12
N ASP A 219 18.01 15.12 4.04
CA ASP A 219 16.72 15.75 3.78
C ASP A 219 15.73 14.89 2.96
N VAL A 220 16.01 13.58 2.86
CA VAL A 220 15.09 12.64 2.20
C VAL A 220 13.94 12.27 3.12
N THR A 221 12.74 12.33 2.56
CA THR A 221 11.53 11.79 3.18
C THR A 221 11.16 10.49 2.50
N ILE A 222 10.95 9.45 3.29
CA ILE A 222 10.42 8.17 2.83
C ILE A 222 8.98 8.09 3.26
N THR A 223 8.06 7.89 2.29
CA THR A 223 6.67 7.62 2.60
C THR A 223 6.33 6.16 2.34
N ARG A 224 5.43 5.61 3.12
CA ARG A 224 4.83 4.28 2.93
C ARG A 224 3.32 4.45 3.00
N ALA A 225 2.68 4.54 1.85
CA ALA A 225 1.28 4.95 1.74
C ALA A 225 1.02 6.27 2.52
N HIS A 226 0.31 6.24 3.64
CA HIS A 226 -0.02 7.41 4.46
C HIS A 226 1.03 7.75 5.54
N LEU A 227 2.03 6.89 5.76
CA LEU A 227 3.11 7.14 6.73
C LEU A 227 4.23 7.95 6.08
N SER A 228 4.77 8.90 6.83
CA SER A 228 5.94 9.68 6.42
C SER A 228 7.00 9.58 7.50
N GLU A 229 8.18 9.14 7.12
CA GLU A 229 9.29 8.86 8.01
C GLU A 229 10.57 9.51 7.49
N SER A 230 11.38 10.04 8.40
CA SER A 230 12.70 10.58 8.09
C SER A 230 13.75 9.71 8.77
N TYR A 231 14.73 9.28 7.99
CA TYR A 231 15.82 8.44 8.46
C TYR A 231 17.14 9.19 8.31
N GLN A 232 18.10 8.89 9.18
CA GLN A 232 19.43 9.47 9.13
C GLN A 232 20.44 8.42 8.68
N ASN A 233 21.48 8.87 7.98
CA ASN A 233 22.59 8.01 7.57
C ASN A 233 22.20 6.78 6.73
N ILE A 234 21.15 6.89 5.91
CA ILE A 234 20.75 5.83 4.97
C ILE A 234 21.94 5.53 4.05
N GLN A 235 22.23 4.24 3.85
CA GLN A 235 23.24 3.76 2.93
C GLN A 235 22.62 3.19 1.66
N LYS A 236 21.56 2.40 1.84
CA LYS A 236 20.85 1.76 0.76
C LYS A 236 19.42 1.42 1.14
N ILE A 237 18.57 1.34 0.14
CA ILE A 237 17.19 0.88 0.25
C ILE A 237 16.99 -0.19 -0.80
N LYS A 238 16.54 -1.37 -0.39
CA LYS A 238 16.15 -2.46 -1.30
C LYS A 238 14.65 -2.62 -1.29
N VAL A 239 14.06 -2.73 -2.46
CA VAL A 239 12.60 -2.89 -2.61
C VAL A 239 12.31 -4.06 -3.54
N THR A 240 11.37 -4.90 -3.14
CA THR A 240 10.85 -6.02 -3.92
C THR A 240 9.37 -6.23 -3.64
N LEU A 241 8.68 -7.00 -4.46
CA LEU A 241 7.32 -7.42 -4.15
C LEU A 241 7.36 -8.57 -3.15
N SER A 242 6.66 -8.41 -2.02
CA SER A 242 6.66 -9.37 -0.92
C SER A 242 5.78 -10.60 -1.22
N GLU A 243 6.12 -11.75 -0.61
CA GLU A 243 5.19 -12.89 -0.49
C GLU A 243 4.06 -12.61 0.51
N ARG A 244 4.27 -11.69 1.46
CA ARG A 244 3.21 -11.25 2.37
C ARG A 244 2.18 -10.43 1.61
N SER A 245 0.92 -10.69 1.87
CA SER A 245 -0.19 -10.06 1.17
C SER A 245 -1.32 -9.68 2.11
N VAL A 246 -2.09 -8.69 1.70
CA VAL A 246 -3.35 -8.29 2.34
C VAL A 246 -4.48 -9.08 1.71
N ALA A 247 -5.26 -9.78 2.51
CA ALA A 247 -6.39 -10.58 2.07
C ALA A 247 -7.70 -9.79 2.18
N PHE A 248 -8.42 -9.63 1.08
CA PHE A 248 -9.75 -9.02 1.04
C PHE A 248 -10.81 -10.06 0.69
N ILE A 249 -11.83 -10.18 1.51
CA ILE A 249 -13.03 -10.93 1.18
C ILE A 249 -13.88 -10.06 0.25
N LYS A 250 -14.16 -10.56 -0.95
CA LYS A 250 -14.91 -9.84 -1.98
C LYS A 250 -16.33 -10.34 -2.11
N ARG A 251 -17.28 -9.42 -2.21
CA ARG A 251 -18.68 -9.74 -2.49
C ARG A 251 -18.88 -10.25 -3.93
N ARG A 252 -18.13 -9.68 -4.88
CA ARG A 252 -18.21 -9.98 -6.33
C ARG A 252 -16.84 -9.91 -6.97
N ASP A 253 -16.64 -10.71 -8.01
CA ASP A 253 -15.43 -10.69 -8.85
C ASP A 253 -15.49 -9.59 -9.93
N GLY A 254 -14.32 -9.29 -10.49
CA GLY A 254 -14.21 -8.58 -11.77
C GLY A 254 -14.48 -7.08 -11.74
N LEU A 255 -14.56 -6.44 -10.58
CA LEU A 255 -14.91 -5.02 -10.47
C LEU A 255 -13.78 -4.03 -10.78
N PHE A 256 -12.53 -4.49 -10.95
CA PHE A 256 -11.37 -3.61 -11.07
C PHE A 256 -11.49 -2.61 -12.23
N TRP A 257 -11.74 -3.08 -13.45
CA TRP A 257 -11.83 -2.18 -14.62
C TRP A 257 -13.07 -1.26 -14.55
N GLY A 258 -14.15 -1.73 -13.94
CA GLY A 258 -15.30 -0.88 -13.65
C GLY A 258 -14.97 0.28 -12.74
N ARG A 259 -14.17 0.02 -11.69
CA ARG A 259 -13.67 1.05 -10.76
C ARG A 259 -12.69 2.00 -11.44
N VAL A 260 -11.74 1.48 -12.22
CA VAL A 260 -10.84 2.32 -13.03
C VAL A 260 -11.63 3.27 -13.92
N LYS A 261 -12.64 2.77 -14.64
CA LYS A 261 -13.49 3.60 -15.47
C LYS A 261 -14.22 4.68 -14.66
N GLN A 262 -14.83 4.30 -13.55
CA GLN A 262 -15.60 5.23 -12.70
C GLN A 262 -14.75 6.32 -12.06
N HIS A 263 -13.47 6.02 -11.73
CA HIS A 263 -12.59 6.98 -11.04
C HIS A 263 -11.84 7.90 -12.00
N PHE A 264 -11.63 7.49 -13.24
CA PHE A 264 -10.73 8.22 -14.15
C PHE A 264 -11.35 8.65 -15.47
N LEU A 265 -12.55 8.21 -15.79
CA LEU A 265 -13.29 8.52 -17.00
C LEU A 265 -14.70 8.98 -16.71
#